data_1c061ac09ce5ca0f4da6f1642a15b814
#
_entry.id   1c061ac09ce5ca0f4da6f1642a15b814
#
_cell.length_a   1.000
_cell.length_b   1.000
_cell.length_c   1.000
_cell.angle_alpha   90.00
_cell.angle_beta   90.00
_cell.angle_gamma   90.00
#
_symmetry.space_group_name_H-M   'P 1'
#
loop_
_entity.id
_entity.type
_entity.pdbx_description
1 polymer ?
#
loop_
_entity_poly.entity_id
_entity_poly.type
_entity_poly.pdbx_seq_one_letter_code
_entity_poly.pdbx_strand_id
1 'polypeptide(L)'
;MTTARVMLLIDADNVSIDVIEQAVAWVAEQWGGPHVRRAYCTAESAVQHQQLFKRLSIRPMVNLAAGKNSTDIALAVDAISLAIAERPEVMVIASSDSDFAPLVARLREKGCRVVGIGQQGKTGEETKGVYDDYEVLAHRKARAAAPAVKPAAKAAAKVPAKRAPQRKAAVPVVPVVPLPDKALAILDVLPALARGATVELRVAAEALREAGLLSRSGSSTKLFGQFPELFALQPAKQPNHVKVLAAALKRAGSP
;
A
#
# COMPACT_ATOMS: atom_id res chain seq x y z
N MET A 1 -10.60 -1.00 37.73
CA MET A 1 -11.12 -1.40 36.41
C MET A 1 -10.02 -2.16 35.72
N THR A 2 -10.17 -3.46 35.56
CA THR A 2 -9.23 -4.28 34.79
C THR A 2 -9.38 -3.89 33.33
N THR A 3 -8.34 -3.34 32.73
CA THR A 3 -8.29 -3.07 31.27
C THR A 3 -8.33 -4.41 30.55
N ALA A 4 -9.25 -4.55 29.59
CA ALA A 4 -9.37 -5.77 28.79
C ALA A 4 -8.04 -6.10 28.10
N ARG A 5 -7.68 -7.38 28.02
CA ARG A 5 -6.50 -7.82 27.29
C ARG A 5 -6.79 -7.85 25.79
N VAL A 6 -6.38 -6.80 25.09
CA VAL A 6 -6.65 -6.60 23.68
C VAL A 6 -5.38 -6.76 22.84
N MET A 7 -5.47 -7.48 21.75
CA MET A 7 -4.40 -7.62 20.75
C MET A 7 -4.84 -7.04 19.41
N LEU A 8 -3.93 -6.38 18.70
CA LEU A 8 -4.13 -5.88 17.36
C LEU A 8 -3.13 -6.52 16.39
N LEU A 9 -3.65 -7.28 15.45
CA LEU A 9 -2.91 -7.94 14.37
C LEU A 9 -3.29 -7.28 13.04
N ILE A 10 -2.31 -6.85 12.29
CA ILE A 10 -2.48 -6.02 11.10
C ILE A 10 -1.88 -6.74 9.90
N ASP A 11 -2.67 -6.98 8.89
CA ASP A 11 -2.24 -7.39 7.56
C ASP A 11 -1.78 -6.14 6.78
N ALA A 12 -0.50 -5.80 6.93
CA ALA A 12 0.03 -4.53 6.43
C ALA A 12 0.35 -4.52 4.93
N ASP A 13 0.25 -5.66 4.26
CA ASP A 13 0.34 -5.74 2.79
C ASP A 13 -1.02 -5.45 2.13
N ASN A 14 -2.12 -5.61 2.86
CA ASN A 14 -3.49 -5.42 2.36
C ASN A 14 -4.15 -4.12 2.87
N VAL A 15 -3.70 -3.61 4.03
CA VAL A 15 -4.26 -2.40 4.66
C VAL A 15 -3.35 -1.20 4.45
N SER A 16 -3.93 -0.07 4.06
CA SER A 16 -3.17 1.16 3.82
C SER A 16 -2.70 1.83 5.12
N ILE A 17 -1.64 2.65 5.03
CA ILE A 17 -0.99 3.33 6.16
C ILE A 17 -1.97 4.15 6.99
N ASP A 18 -2.82 4.93 6.34
CA ASP A 18 -3.80 5.79 7.00
C ASP A 18 -4.88 5.01 7.73
N VAL A 19 -5.23 3.82 7.24
CA VAL A 19 -6.15 2.89 7.90
C VAL A 19 -5.46 2.21 9.09
N ILE A 20 -4.17 1.87 8.99
CA ILE A 20 -3.39 1.35 10.13
C ILE A 20 -3.36 2.37 11.28
N GLU A 21 -3.12 3.65 10.97
CA GLU A 21 -3.15 4.72 11.99
C GLU A 21 -4.51 4.84 12.66
N GLN A 22 -5.58 4.81 11.86
CA GLN A 22 -6.95 4.87 12.36
C GLN A 22 -7.30 3.64 13.20
N ALA A 23 -6.87 2.44 12.79
CA ALA A 23 -7.12 1.20 13.52
C ALA A 23 -6.48 1.23 14.92
N VAL A 24 -5.24 1.69 15.03
CA VAL A 24 -4.56 1.83 16.33
C VAL A 24 -5.29 2.83 17.23
N ALA A 25 -5.71 3.98 16.68
CA ALA A 25 -6.46 5.00 17.41
C ALA A 25 -7.83 4.47 17.88
N TRP A 26 -8.55 3.82 16.97
CA TRP A 26 -9.86 3.25 17.25
C TRP A 26 -9.81 2.19 18.37
N VAL A 27 -8.83 1.27 18.31
CA VAL A 27 -8.64 0.26 19.38
C VAL A 27 -8.28 0.92 20.71
N ALA A 28 -7.52 2.01 20.68
CA ALA A 28 -7.19 2.76 21.90
C ALA A 28 -8.42 3.45 22.51
N GLU A 29 -9.32 3.96 21.70
CA GLU A 29 -10.58 4.57 22.14
C GLU A 29 -11.55 3.53 22.73
N GLN A 30 -11.63 2.34 22.13
CA GLN A 30 -12.58 1.30 22.55
C GLN A 30 -12.14 0.59 23.85
N TRP A 31 -10.84 0.32 24.03
CA TRP A 31 -10.31 -0.54 25.11
C TRP A 31 -9.09 0.02 25.84
N GLY A 32 -8.71 1.26 25.60
CA GLY A 32 -7.52 1.86 26.23
C GLY A 32 -6.19 1.46 25.60
N GLY A 33 -6.23 0.75 24.49
CA GLY A 33 -5.09 0.37 23.66
C GLY A 33 -4.71 -1.11 23.76
N PRO A 34 -4.21 -1.67 22.65
CA PRO A 34 -3.78 -3.06 22.59
C PRO A 34 -2.42 -3.25 23.28
N HIS A 35 -2.29 -4.31 24.09
CA HIS A 35 -1.01 -4.69 24.71
C HIS A 35 -0.06 -5.40 23.73
N VAL A 36 -0.60 -6.02 22.67
CA VAL A 36 0.16 -6.56 21.55
C VAL A 36 -0.26 -5.82 20.27
N ARG A 37 0.73 -5.33 19.52
CA ARG A 37 0.56 -4.70 18.21
C ARG A 37 1.55 -5.33 17.25
N ARG A 38 1.07 -6.12 16.29
CA ARG A 38 1.89 -6.79 15.27
C ARG A 38 1.39 -6.45 13.88
N ALA A 39 2.31 -6.16 12.96
CA ALA A 39 2.02 -5.97 11.55
C ALA A 39 2.73 -7.04 10.74
N TYR A 40 1.98 -7.82 10.01
CA TYR A 40 2.49 -8.88 9.14
C TYR A 40 2.68 -8.31 7.74
N CYS A 41 3.88 -8.44 7.21
CA CYS A 41 4.25 -7.77 5.97
C CYS A 41 5.47 -8.42 5.30
N THR A 42 5.64 -8.09 4.02
CA THR A 42 6.89 -8.36 3.30
C THR A 42 8.04 -7.49 3.80
N ALA A 43 9.28 -7.84 3.45
CA ALA A 43 10.45 -7.04 3.81
C ALA A 43 10.39 -5.63 3.21
N GLU A 44 9.88 -5.51 1.97
CA GLU A 44 9.69 -4.22 1.30
C GLU A 44 8.69 -3.33 2.03
N SER A 45 7.52 -3.86 2.39
CA SER A 45 6.52 -3.15 3.20
C SER A 45 7.07 -2.74 4.56
N ALA A 46 7.85 -3.61 5.22
CA ALA A 46 8.45 -3.30 6.52
C ALA A 46 9.40 -2.10 6.44
N VAL A 47 10.24 -2.04 5.40
CA VAL A 47 11.16 -0.91 5.16
C VAL A 47 10.37 0.35 4.82
N GLN A 48 9.38 0.24 3.93
CA GLN A 48 8.55 1.36 3.50
C GLN A 48 7.79 1.99 4.68
N HIS A 49 7.28 1.18 5.60
CA HIS A 49 6.42 1.62 6.70
C HIS A 49 7.16 1.73 8.05
N GLN A 50 8.50 1.62 8.08
CA GLN A 50 9.28 1.59 9.32
C GLN A 50 9.03 2.78 10.26
N GLN A 51 8.84 3.97 9.72
CA GLN A 51 8.59 5.19 10.51
C GLN A 51 7.23 5.12 11.22
N LEU A 52 6.22 4.61 10.53
CA LEU A 52 4.89 4.39 11.09
C LEU A 52 4.95 3.36 12.22
N PHE A 53 5.58 2.22 11.98
CA PHE A 53 5.68 1.14 12.96
C PHE A 53 6.42 1.57 14.22
N LYS A 54 7.52 2.33 14.08
CA LYS A 54 8.23 2.93 15.22
C LYS A 54 7.33 3.90 16.00
N ARG A 55 6.65 4.82 15.31
CA ARG A 55 5.81 5.84 15.94
C ARG A 55 4.62 5.25 16.70
N LEU A 56 4.01 4.20 16.17
CA LEU A 56 2.83 3.54 16.76
C LEU A 56 3.20 2.34 17.65
N SER A 57 4.49 2.08 17.87
CA SER A 57 5.00 0.93 18.64
C SER A 57 4.43 -0.40 18.11
N ILE A 58 4.36 -0.55 16.78
CA ILE A 58 3.94 -1.77 16.10
C ILE A 58 5.18 -2.63 15.83
N ARG A 59 5.13 -3.91 16.22
CA ARG A 59 6.18 -4.88 15.91
C ARG A 59 5.95 -5.45 14.51
N PRO A 60 6.85 -5.21 13.54
CA PRO A 60 6.75 -5.86 12.24
C PRO A 60 7.12 -7.34 12.34
N MET A 61 6.27 -8.18 11.79
CA MET A 61 6.47 -9.62 11.59
C MET A 61 6.76 -9.84 10.10
N VAL A 62 8.05 -9.84 9.78
CA VAL A 62 8.50 -9.84 8.37
C VAL A 62 8.54 -11.27 7.85
N ASN A 63 7.81 -11.51 6.77
CA ASN A 63 7.85 -12.77 6.05
C ASN A 63 8.70 -12.63 4.77
N LEU A 64 9.72 -13.47 4.65
CA LEU A 64 10.62 -13.53 3.49
C LEU A 64 10.16 -14.55 2.45
N ALA A 65 9.14 -15.35 2.74
CA ALA A 65 8.64 -16.35 1.82
C ALA A 65 7.98 -15.69 0.60
N ALA A 66 8.36 -16.12 -0.59
CA ALA A 66 7.85 -15.60 -1.87
C ALA A 66 6.46 -16.15 -2.27
N GLY A 67 5.77 -16.86 -1.38
CA GLY A 67 4.47 -17.48 -1.66
C GLY A 67 3.31 -16.48 -1.57
N LYS A 68 2.31 -16.67 -2.44
CA LYS A 68 1.03 -15.99 -2.31
C LYS A 68 0.40 -16.38 -0.96
N ASN A 69 -0.16 -15.44 -0.21
CA ASN A 69 -0.77 -15.65 1.10
C ASN A 69 0.22 -16.06 2.23
N SER A 70 1.53 -15.95 2.04
CA SER A 70 2.49 -16.32 3.08
C SER A 70 2.39 -15.42 4.32
N THR A 71 2.06 -14.15 4.12
CA THR A 71 1.82 -13.16 5.18
C THR A 71 0.55 -13.48 5.95
N ASP A 72 -0.52 -13.87 5.25
CA ASP A 72 -1.81 -14.26 5.85
C ASP A 72 -1.67 -15.53 6.71
N ILE A 73 -0.92 -16.51 6.22
CA ILE A 73 -0.61 -17.75 6.96
C ILE A 73 0.19 -17.41 8.22
N ALA A 74 1.19 -16.53 8.12
CA ALA A 74 1.99 -16.13 9.27
C ALA A 74 1.14 -15.42 10.32
N LEU A 75 0.23 -14.51 9.91
CA LEU A 75 -0.74 -13.88 10.79
C LEU A 75 -1.63 -14.93 11.47
N ALA A 76 -2.20 -15.86 10.71
CA ALA A 76 -3.11 -16.86 11.25
C ALA A 76 -2.44 -17.79 12.27
N VAL A 77 -1.23 -18.27 11.99
CA VAL A 77 -0.46 -19.13 12.90
C VAL A 77 -0.11 -18.39 14.18
N ASP A 78 0.35 -17.15 14.07
CA ASP A 78 0.73 -16.33 15.22
C ASP A 78 -0.49 -15.94 16.06
N ALA A 79 -1.62 -15.62 15.43
CA ALA A 79 -2.88 -15.33 16.12
C ALA A 79 -3.35 -16.48 17.01
N ILE A 80 -3.31 -17.72 16.50
CA ILE A 80 -3.66 -18.91 17.28
C ILE A 80 -2.66 -19.14 18.41
N SER A 81 -1.36 -18.98 18.15
CA SER A 81 -0.32 -19.12 19.16
C SER A 81 -0.50 -18.11 20.30
N LEU A 82 -0.80 -16.86 19.96
CA LEU A 82 -1.08 -15.79 20.93
C LEU A 82 -2.37 -16.04 21.72
N ALA A 83 -3.42 -16.52 21.07
CA ALA A 83 -4.68 -16.85 21.72
C ALA A 83 -4.50 -17.94 22.78
N ILE A 84 -3.66 -18.93 22.50
CA ILE A 84 -3.36 -20.03 23.45
C ILE A 84 -2.46 -19.55 24.60
N ALA A 85 -1.38 -18.82 24.27
CA ALA A 85 -0.37 -18.42 25.25
C ALA A 85 -0.85 -17.27 26.14
N GLU A 86 -1.49 -16.27 25.56
CA GLU A 86 -1.80 -15.01 26.21
C GLU A 86 -3.27 -14.89 26.63
N ARG A 87 -4.15 -15.70 26.07
CA ARG A 87 -5.61 -15.70 26.32
C ARG A 87 -6.22 -14.29 26.31
N PRO A 88 -6.13 -13.54 25.21
CA PRO A 88 -6.72 -12.23 25.11
C PRO A 88 -8.24 -12.31 25.18
N GLU A 89 -8.88 -11.29 25.76
CA GLU A 89 -10.33 -11.15 25.76
C GLU A 89 -10.83 -10.72 24.37
N VAL A 90 -10.04 -9.84 23.71
CA VAL A 90 -10.37 -9.34 22.38
C VAL A 90 -9.16 -9.44 21.46
N MET A 91 -9.37 -10.00 20.27
CA MET A 91 -8.41 -9.96 19.19
C MET A 91 -8.97 -9.15 18.03
N VAL A 92 -8.28 -8.07 17.68
CA VAL A 92 -8.63 -7.22 16.55
C VAL A 92 -7.76 -7.59 15.37
N ILE A 93 -8.37 -7.92 14.23
CA ILE A 93 -7.71 -8.24 12.97
C ILE A 93 -8.00 -7.14 11.97
N ALA A 94 -6.97 -6.38 11.61
CA ALA A 94 -7.07 -5.35 10.58
C ALA A 94 -6.71 -5.95 9.22
N SER A 95 -7.72 -6.39 8.49
CA SER A 95 -7.64 -6.86 7.09
C SER A 95 -9.02 -6.77 6.43
N SER A 96 -9.04 -6.59 5.11
CA SER A 96 -10.24 -6.65 4.28
C SER A 96 -10.42 -8.02 3.60
N ASP A 97 -9.57 -8.99 3.91
CA ASP A 97 -9.58 -10.31 3.30
C ASP A 97 -10.61 -11.23 3.97
N SER A 98 -11.43 -11.90 3.16
CA SER A 98 -12.41 -12.90 3.61
C SER A 98 -11.78 -14.23 4.01
N ASP A 99 -10.55 -14.49 3.59
CA ASP A 99 -9.86 -15.77 3.81
C ASP A 99 -9.51 -16.00 5.29
N PHE A 100 -9.67 -14.98 6.14
CA PHE A 100 -9.52 -15.11 7.60
C PHE A 100 -10.73 -15.72 8.31
N ALA A 101 -11.83 -16.08 7.62
CA ALA A 101 -13.00 -16.70 8.23
C ALA A 101 -12.67 -17.96 9.07
N PRO A 102 -11.83 -18.91 8.62
CA PRO A 102 -11.44 -20.07 9.43
C PRO A 102 -10.65 -19.69 10.70
N LEU A 103 -9.81 -18.64 10.62
CA LEU A 103 -9.07 -18.12 11.76
C LEU A 103 -10.03 -17.55 12.82
N VAL A 104 -10.99 -16.74 12.39
CA VAL A 104 -12.00 -16.14 13.29
C VAL A 104 -12.79 -17.22 14.01
N ALA A 105 -13.28 -18.23 13.28
CA ALA A 105 -14.00 -19.35 13.89
C ALA A 105 -13.14 -20.03 14.96
N ARG A 106 -11.86 -20.28 14.68
CA ARG A 106 -10.95 -20.93 15.62
C ARG A 106 -10.63 -20.10 16.84
N LEU A 107 -10.49 -18.77 16.70
CA LEU A 107 -10.28 -17.86 17.82
C LEU A 107 -11.49 -17.81 18.75
N ARG A 108 -12.72 -17.80 18.19
CA ARG A 108 -13.95 -17.90 18.96
C ARG A 108 -14.05 -19.20 19.78
N GLU A 109 -13.66 -20.34 19.22
CA GLU A 109 -13.57 -21.60 19.94
C GLU A 109 -12.60 -21.55 21.12
N LYS A 110 -11.61 -20.65 21.08
CA LYS A 110 -10.69 -20.38 22.18
C LYS A 110 -11.23 -19.37 23.22
N GLY A 111 -12.48 -18.92 23.05
CA GLY A 111 -13.14 -17.97 23.94
C GLY A 111 -12.71 -16.52 23.71
N CYS A 112 -12.09 -16.21 22.58
CA CYS A 112 -11.67 -14.87 22.24
C CYS A 112 -12.77 -14.17 21.42
N ARG A 113 -13.14 -12.94 21.79
CA ARG A 113 -13.97 -12.06 20.93
C ARG A 113 -13.10 -11.55 19.79
N VAL A 114 -13.58 -11.70 18.56
CA VAL A 114 -12.80 -11.34 17.37
C VAL A 114 -13.48 -10.18 16.65
N VAL A 115 -12.76 -9.07 16.53
CA VAL A 115 -13.22 -7.85 15.89
C VAL A 115 -12.44 -7.61 14.60
N GLY A 116 -13.15 -7.39 13.50
CA GLY A 116 -12.54 -7.05 12.23
C GLY A 116 -12.41 -5.54 12.02
N ILE A 117 -11.35 -5.12 11.39
CA ILE A 117 -11.21 -3.75 10.87
C ILE A 117 -10.88 -3.84 9.38
N GLY A 118 -11.76 -3.31 8.55
CA GLY A 118 -11.57 -3.30 7.10
C GLY A 118 -11.46 -1.90 6.51
N GLN A 119 -11.05 -1.87 5.26
CA GLN A 119 -10.91 -0.64 4.48
C GLN A 119 -12.15 -0.42 3.61
N GLN A 120 -12.68 0.80 3.63
CA GLN A 120 -13.82 1.17 2.79
C GLN A 120 -13.54 0.90 1.31
N GLY A 121 -14.48 0.26 0.64
CA GLY A 121 -14.39 -0.09 -0.77
C GLY A 121 -13.60 -1.36 -1.09
N LYS A 122 -13.01 -2.02 -0.08
CA LYS A 122 -12.34 -3.33 -0.21
C LYS A 122 -13.05 -4.46 0.52
N THR A 123 -13.85 -4.14 1.53
CA THR A 123 -14.51 -5.13 2.39
C THR A 123 -15.91 -5.48 1.85
N GLY A 124 -16.15 -6.75 1.59
CA GLY A 124 -17.47 -7.29 1.25
C GLY A 124 -18.35 -7.52 2.48
N GLU A 125 -19.66 -7.59 2.30
CA GLU A 125 -20.62 -7.90 3.40
C GLU A 125 -20.37 -9.31 3.99
N GLU A 126 -19.94 -10.26 3.16
CA GLU A 126 -19.60 -11.62 3.59
C GLU A 126 -18.47 -11.61 4.62
N THR A 127 -17.46 -10.77 4.42
CA THR A 127 -16.34 -10.61 5.36
C THR A 127 -16.80 -10.08 6.72
N LYS A 128 -17.71 -9.09 6.72
CA LYS A 128 -18.20 -8.47 7.95
C LYS A 128 -18.95 -9.48 8.84
N GLY A 129 -19.78 -10.34 8.23
CA GLY A 129 -20.59 -11.31 8.94
C GLY A 129 -19.81 -12.41 9.66
N VAL A 130 -18.51 -12.56 9.37
CA VAL A 130 -17.66 -13.57 9.99
C VAL A 130 -17.22 -13.18 11.40
N TYR A 131 -17.01 -11.89 11.64
CA TYR A 131 -16.52 -11.35 12.91
C TYR A 131 -17.63 -11.14 13.94
N ASP A 132 -17.27 -11.03 15.22
CA ASP A 132 -18.23 -10.67 16.28
C ASP A 132 -18.68 -9.21 16.15
N ASP A 133 -17.74 -8.33 15.74
CA ASP A 133 -17.98 -6.95 15.34
C ASP A 133 -17.04 -6.61 14.18
N TYR A 134 -17.44 -5.62 13.38
CA TYR A 134 -16.63 -5.18 12.24
C TYR A 134 -16.70 -3.68 12.03
N GLU A 135 -15.54 -3.02 12.03
CA GLU A 135 -15.42 -1.59 11.75
C GLU A 135 -14.88 -1.36 10.33
N VAL A 136 -15.46 -0.42 9.61
CA VAL A 136 -15.01 -0.05 8.26
C VAL A 136 -14.44 1.35 8.28
N LEU A 137 -13.12 1.44 8.09
CA LEU A 137 -12.41 2.70 8.10
C LEU A 137 -12.24 3.24 6.68
N ALA A 138 -12.60 4.52 6.52
CA ALA A 138 -12.46 5.22 5.25
C ALA A 138 -11.03 5.73 5.06
N HIS A 139 -10.54 5.73 3.81
CA HIS A 139 -9.33 6.46 3.48
C HIS A 139 -9.49 7.94 3.83
N ARG A 140 -8.62 8.45 4.69
CA ARG A 140 -8.46 9.89 4.83
C ARG A 140 -7.71 10.38 3.59
N LYS A 141 -8.39 11.08 2.68
CA LYS A 141 -7.70 11.88 1.65
C LYS A 141 -6.58 12.64 2.35
N ALA A 142 -5.34 12.52 1.87
CA ALA A 142 -4.19 13.15 2.49
C ALA A 142 -4.52 14.61 2.81
N ARG A 143 -4.79 14.88 4.08
CA ARG A 143 -4.90 16.23 4.59
C ARG A 143 -3.47 16.74 4.54
N ALA A 144 -3.22 17.73 3.68
CA ALA A 144 -1.94 18.40 3.58
C ALA A 144 -1.37 18.57 4.99
N ALA A 145 -0.15 18.09 5.19
CA ALA A 145 0.52 18.11 6.48
C ALA A 145 0.37 19.50 7.10
N ALA A 146 -0.31 19.57 8.24
CA ALA A 146 -0.35 20.78 9.03
C ALA A 146 1.10 21.14 9.40
N PRO A 147 1.55 22.38 9.17
CA PRO A 147 2.92 22.76 9.48
C PRO A 147 3.17 22.59 10.97
N ALA A 148 4.25 21.88 11.30
CA ALA A 148 4.74 21.74 12.66
C ALA A 148 4.85 23.12 13.33
N VAL A 149 4.16 23.29 14.44
CA VAL A 149 4.24 24.49 15.30
C VAL A 149 5.68 24.59 15.82
N LYS A 150 6.46 25.52 15.29
CA LYS A 150 7.73 25.95 15.89
C LYS A 150 7.43 26.90 17.04
N PRO A 151 8.15 26.83 18.16
CA PRO A 151 7.99 27.78 19.26
C PRO A 151 8.39 29.18 18.83
N ALA A 152 7.61 30.15 19.25
CA ALA A 152 7.82 31.57 19.00
C ALA A 152 9.11 32.09 19.65
N ALA A 153 9.92 32.75 18.87
CA ALA A 153 10.91 33.75 19.38
C ALA A 153 10.67 35.08 18.70
N LYS A 154 10.73 36.12 19.53
CA LYS A 154 10.26 37.46 19.39
C LYS A 154 10.85 38.30 18.24
N ALA A 155 9.98 39.14 17.78
CA ALA A 155 10.06 40.38 17.02
C ALA A 155 11.40 41.15 16.87
N ALA A 156 11.63 41.65 15.67
CA ALA A 156 11.98 43.08 15.45
C ALA A 156 11.70 43.49 13.99
N ALA A 157 11.14 44.68 13.86
CA ALA A 157 10.59 45.29 12.67
C ALA A 157 11.64 45.89 11.73
N LYS A 158 11.38 46.01 10.46
CA LYS A 158 11.17 47.20 9.66
C LYS A 158 11.20 46.98 8.14
N VAL A 159 10.26 47.56 7.51
CA VAL A 159 9.83 47.84 6.12
C VAL A 159 10.79 48.85 5.44
N PRO A 160 10.68 49.22 4.14
CA PRO A 160 10.24 48.59 2.89
C PRO A 160 11.12 48.87 1.64
N ALA A 161 10.60 48.44 0.49
CA ALA A 161 10.79 48.94 -0.87
C ALA A 161 11.87 48.31 -1.77
N LYS A 162 11.54 47.79 -2.94
CA LYS A 162 11.22 48.46 -4.21
C LYS A 162 10.91 47.46 -5.33
N ARG A 163 10.02 47.89 -6.17
CA ARG A 163 9.46 47.25 -7.37
C ARG A 163 10.43 47.18 -8.55
N ALA A 164 10.30 46.09 -9.34
CA ALA A 164 10.40 45.94 -10.81
C ALA A 164 11.80 45.68 -11.42
N PRO A 165 11.90 45.09 -12.63
CA PRO A 165 10.87 44.75 -13.61
C PRO A 165 10.89 43.30 -14.13
N GLN A 166 9.79 42.95 -14.80
CA GLN A 166 9.59 41.71 -15.59
C GLN A 166 10.69 41.49 -16.63
N ARG A 167 11.16 40.25 -16.71
CA ARG A 167 11.83 39.74 -17.89
C ARG A 167 11.14 38.47 -18.37
N LYS A 168 10.90 38.46 -19.68
CA LYS A 168 10.14 37.52 -20.53
C LYS A 168 10.47 36.06 -20.27
N ALA A 169 9.44 35.24 -20.45
CA ALA A 169 9.42 33.81 -20.45
C ALA A 169 10.58 33.17 -21.22
N ALA A 170 11.34 32.34 -20.52
CA ALA A 170 12.16 31.29 -21.12
C ALA A 170 11.41 29.96 -20.93
N VAL A 171 11.23 29.26 -22.03
CA VAL A 171 10.64 27.92 -22.09
C VAL A 171 11.37 26.99 -21.13
N PRO A 172 10.72 26.25 -20.24
CA PRO A 172 11.43 25.31 -19.37
C PRO A 172 11.99 24.16 -20.20
N VAL A 173 13.29 24.06 -20.25
CA VAL A 173 14.00 22.86 -20.68
C VAL A 173 13.74 21.79 -19.62
N VAL A 174 12.91 20.83 -19.97
CA VAL A 174 12.62 19.65 -19.13
C VAL A 174 13.92 18.84 -19.03
N PRO A 175 14.47 18.57 -17.83
CA PRO A 175 15.65 17.71 -17.72
C PRO A 175 15.31 16.32 -18.26
N VAL A 176 16.16 15.82 -19.17
CA VAL A 176 16.09 14.46 -19.71
C VAL A 176 16.48 13.51 -18.59
N VAL A 177 15.48 12.97 -17.89
CA VAL A 177 15.69 11.87 -16.95
C VAL A 177 15.87 10.60 -17.79
N PRO A 178 16.96 9.84 -17.65
CA PRO A 178 17.14 8.59 -18.38
C PRO A 178 16.02 7.61 -18.04
N LEU A 179 15.58 6.86 -19.05
CA LEU A 179 14.56 5.82 -18.88
C LEU A 179 15.09 4.74 -17.92
N PRO A 180 14.27 4.24 -16.99
CA PRO A 180 14.65 3.13 -16.12
C PRO A 180 15.04 1.90 -16.96
N ASP A 181 16.11 1.20 -16.60
CA ASP A 181 16.63 0.02 -17.31
C ASP A 181 15.56 -1.03 -17.58
N LYS A 182 14.65 -1.20 -16.65
CA LYS A 182 13.51 -2.12 -16.78
C LYS A 182 12.49 -1.69 -17.84
N ALA A 183 12.31 -0.39 -18.05
CA ALA A 183 11.44 0.13 -19.11
C ALA A 183 12.09 -0.03 -20.48
N LEU A 184 13.39 0.13 -20.58
CA LEU A 184 14.15 -0.15 -21.81
C LEU A 184 14.05 -1.63 -22.18
N ALA A 185 14.26 -2.54 -21.23
CA ALA A 185 14.12 -3.98 -21.45
C ALA A 185 12.70 -4.38 -21.92
N ILE A 186 11.66 -3.72 -21.43
CA ILE A 186 10.27 -3.93 -21.91
C ILE A 186 10.11 -3.49 -23.37
N LEU A 187 10.70 -2.37 -23.75
CA LEU A 187 10.63 -1.85 -25.13
C LEU A 187 11.45 -2.70 -26.11
N ASP A 188 12.56 -3.27 -25.68
CA ASP A 188 13.38 -4.20 -26.47
C ASP A 188 12.63 -5.49 -26.78
N VAL A 189 11.90 -6.04 -25.81
CA VAL A 189 11.09 -7.25 -25.96
C VAL A 189 9.82 -6.99 -26.78
N LEU A 190 9.30 -5.74 -26.75
CA LEU A 190 8.08 -5.34 -27.43
C LEU A 190 8.34 -4.19 -28.44
N PRO A 191 9.02 -4.44 -29.55
CA PRO A 191 9.42 -3.41 -30.51
C PRO A 191 8.22 -2.69 -31.17
N ALA A 192 7.04 -3.32 -31.16
CA ALA A 192 5.80 -2.69 -31.60
C ALA A 192 5.40 -1.50 -30.72
N LEU A 193 5.61 -1.60 -29.40
CA LEU A 193 5.41 -0.49 -28.46
C LEU A 193 6.42 0.63 -28.69
N ALA A 194 7.67 0.32 -28.94
CA ALA A 194 8.71 1.31 -29.23
C ALA A 194 8.40 2.13 -30.50
N ARG A 195 7.67 1.56 -31.46
CA ARG A 195 7.16 2.25 -32.67
C ARG A 195 5.84 3.00 -32.46
N GLY A 196 5.33 3.04 -31.22
CA GLY A 196 4.08 3.73 -30.89
C GLY A 196 2.80 2.95 -31.21
N ALA A 197 2.92 1.66 -31.55
CA ALA A 197 1.74 0.81 -31.76
C ALA A 197 1.07 0.46 -30.43
N THR A 198 -0.23 0.13 -30.53
CA THR A 198 -0.98 -0.42 -29.40
C THR A 198 -0.85 -1.94 -29.42
N VAL A 199 -0.48 -2.56 -28.32
CA VAL A 199 -0.29 -4.01 -28.18
C VAL A 199 -1.32 -4.56 -27.19
N GLU A 200 -1.88 -5.72 -27.51
CA GLU A 200 -2.78 -6.43 -26.61
C GLU A 200 -2.02 -6.93 -25.37
N LEU A 201 -2.57 -6.71 -24.18
CA LEU A 201 -1.92 -7.08 -22.91
C LEU A 201 -1.61 -8.58 -22.78
N ARG A 202 -2.42 -9.42 -23.42
CA ARG A 202 -2.20 -10.87 -23.47
C ARG A 202 -0.91 -11.20 -24.24
N VAL A 203 -0.76 -10.64 -25.44
CA VAL A 203 0.43 -10.82 -26.28
C VAL A 203 1.68 -10.23 -25.62
N ALA A 204 1.55 -9.04 -25.04
CA ALA A 204 2.63 -8.42 -24.29
C ALA A 204 3.05 -9.27 -23.08
N ALA A 205 2.09 -9.85 -22.34
CA ALA A 205 2.37 -10.69 -21.18
C ALA A 205 3.10 -11.98 -21.56
N GLU A 206 2.78 -12.59 -22.70
CA GLU A 206 3.41 -13.80 -23.21
C GLU A 206 4.88 -13.53 -23.58
N ALA A 207 5.15 -12.51 -24.39
CA ALA A 207 6.49 -12.11 -24.75
C ALA A 207 7.36 -11.72 -23.55
N LEU A 208 6.79 -11.00 -22.58
CA LEU A 208 7.50 -10.62 -21.35
C LEU A 208 7.79 -11.80 -20.43
N ARG A 209 6.98 -12.87 -20.45
CA ARG A 209 7.26 -14.11 -19.72
C ARG A 209 8.37 -14.93 -20.37
N GLU A 210 8.36 -15.02 -21.70
CA GLU A 210 9.43 -15.69 -22.47
C GLU A 210 10.78 -14.99 -22.26
N ALA A 211 10.78 -13.66 -22.19
CA ALA A 211 11.99 -12.87 -21.91
C ALA A 211 12.40 -12.83 -20.42
N GLY A 212 11.65 -13.49 -19.52
CA GLY A 212 11.95 -13.51 -18.08
C GLY A 212 11.66 -12.19 -17.34
N LEU A 213 11.06 -11.20 -18.00
CA LEU A 213 10.71 -9.90 -17.41
C LEU A 213 9.39 -9.94 -16.62
N LEU A 214 8.57 -10.97 -16.82
CA LEU A 214 7.32 -11.20 -16.11
C LEU A 214 7.28 -12.66 -15.62
N SER A 215 7.03 -12.85 -14.32
CA SER A 215 6.89 -14.21 -13.77
C SER A 215 5.63 -14.91 -14.32
N ARG A 216 5.56 -16.24 -14.22
CA ARG A 216 4.43 -17.04 -14.73
C ARG A 216 3.07 -16.60 -14.14
N SER A 217 3.05 -16.19 -12.88
CA SER A 217 1.88 -15.66 -12.17
C SER A 217 1.80 -14.12 -12.17
N GLY A 218 2.76 -13.43 -12.79
CA GLY A 218 2.85 -11.98 -12.83
C GLY A 218 1.74 -11.33 -13.67
N SER A 219 1.25 -10.18 -13.21
CA SER A 219 0.27 -9.37 -13.96
C SER A 219 0.98 -8.35 -14.84
N SER A 220 0.75 -8.42 -16.15
CA SER A 220 1.23 -7.43 -17.11
C SER A 220 0.69 -6.03 -16.84
N THR A 221 -0.57 -5.93 -16.39
CA THR A 221 -1.18 -4.66 -15.97
C THR A 221 -0.41 -3.99 -14.82
N LYS A 222 0.00 -4.79 -13.81
CA LYS A 222 0.84 -4.29 -12.70
C LYS A 222 2.21 -3.85 -13.17
N LEU A 223 2.83 -4.58 -14.11
CA LEU A 223 4.16 -4.26 -14.64
C LEU A 223 4.15 -2.92 -15.39
N PHE A 224 3.22 -2.74 -16.32
CA PHE A 224 3.07 -1.48 -17.05
C PHE A 224 2.62 -0.32 -16.16
N GLY A 225 1.82 -0.59 -15.13
CA GLY A 225 1.38 0.39 -14.12
C GLY A 225 2.51 0.93 -13.23
N GLN A 226 3.69 0.32 -13.22
CA GLN A 226 4.87 0.86 -12.56
C GLN A 226 5.47 2.07 -13.30
N PHE A 227 5.10 2.24 -14.57
CA PHE A 227 5.62 3.30 -15.45
C PHE A 227 4.48 4.08 -16.11
N PRO A 228 3.61 4.77 -15.33
CA PRO A 228 2.42 5.44 -15.86
C PRO A 228 2.74 6.61 -16.79
N GLU A 229 3.93 7.17 -16.70
CA GLU A 229 4.46 8.22 -17.58
C GLU A 229 4.97 7.70 -18.93
N LEU A 230 5.18 6.38 -19.06
CA LEU A 230 5.69 5.74 -20.27
C LEU A 230 4.62 4.93 -20.98
N PHE A 231 3.75 4.26 -20.24
CA PHE A 231 2.74 3.35 -20.78
C PHE A 231 1.33 3.75 -20.38
N ALA A 232 0.43 3.80 -21.35
CA ALA A 232 -1.00 3.97 -21.11
C ALA A 232 -1.74 2.65 -21.32
N LEU A 233 -2.54 2.27 -20.35
CA LEU A 233 -3.40 1.09 -20.38
C LEU A 233 -4.80 1.48 -20.84
N GLN A 234 -5.39 0.74 -21.77
CA GLN A 234 -6.68 1.01 -22.39
C GLN A 234 -7.55 -0.26 -22.47
N PRO A 235 -8.90 -0.15 -22.22
CA PRO A 235 -9.59 0.95 -21.56
C PRO A 235 -9.26 1.06 -20.05
N ALA A 236 -9.48 2.23 -19.43
CA ALA A 236 -9.03 2.52 -18.06
C ALA A 236 -9.64 1.61 -16.96
N LYS A 237 -10.88 1.11 -17.15
CA LYS A 237 -11.56 0.25 -16.14
C LYS A 237 -11.22 -1.23 -16.26
N GLN A 238 -11.00 -1.74 -17.48
CA GLN A 238 -10.61 -3.13 -17.74
C GLN A 238 -9.58 -3.14 -18.87
N PRO A 239 -8.30 -2.86 -18.59
CA PRO A 239 -7.29 -2.73 -19.62
C PRO A 239 -7.02 -4.07 -20.30
N ASN A 240 -7.10 -4.07 -21.61
CA ASN A 240 -6.74 -5.19 -22.47
C ASN A 240 -5.66 -4.82 -23.51
N HIS A 241 -5.30 -3.54 -23.60
CA HIS A 241 -4.25 -3.03 -24.46
C HIS A 241 -3.28 -2.10 -23.71
N VAL A 242 -2.07 -2.01 -24.23
CA VAL A 242 -1.03 -1.09 -23.76
C VAL A 242 -0.47 -0.30 -24.93
N LYS A 243 -0.17 0.99 -24.70
CA LYS A 243 0.46 1.89 -25.66
C LYS A 243 1.52 2.73 -24.96
N VAL A 244 2.61 3.04 -25.68
CA VAL A 244 3.62 4.00 -25.19
C VAL A 244 3.11 5.43 -25.40
N LEU A 245 3.30 6.28 -24.40
CA LEU A 245 2.94 7.69 -24.48
C LEU A 245 3.93 8.44 -25.40
N ALA A 246 3.42 9.35 -26.26
CA ALA A 246 4.21 10.06 -27.25
C ALA A 246 5.40 10.85 -26.68
N ALA A 247 5.31 11.28 -25.40
CA ALA A 247 6.42 11.94 -24.69
C ALA A 247 7.59 10.98 -24.40
N ALA A 248 7.34 9.67 -24.28
CA ALA A 248 8.34 8.64 -24.03
C ALA A 248 9.03 8.19 -25.34
N LEU A 249 8.32 8.18 -26.47
CA LEU A 249 8.87 7.84 -27.78
C LEU A 249 9.96 8.83 -28.24
N LYS A 250 9.80 10.12 -27.90
CA LYS A 250 10.82 11.15 -28.18
C LYS A 250 12.08 10.99 -27.32
N ARG A 251 12.03 10.22 -26.24
CA ARG A 251 13.18 9.93 -25.35
C ARG A 251 13.91 8.64 -25.73
N ALA A 252 13.22 7.69 -26.36
CA ALA A 252 13.78 6.41 -26.79
C ALA A 252 14.41 6.44 -28.22
N GLY A 253 14.20 7.49 -28.99
CA GLY A 253 14.58 7.60 -30.39
C GLY A 253 15.46 8.80 -30.71
N SER A 254 16.64 8.90 -30.06
CA SER A 254 17.74 9.69 -30.62
C SER A 254 19.02 8.85 -30.53
N PRO A 255 19.61 8.47 -31.71
CA PRO A 255 20.96 7.98 -31.76
C PRO A 255 21.95 9.08 -31.37
#